data_85a57926ea55a724f9fae8b8a8768f23
#
_entry.id   85a57926ea55a724f9fae8b8a8768f23
#
_cell.length_a   1.000
_cell.length_b   1.000
_cell.length_c   1.000
_cell.angle_alpha   90.00
_cell.angle_beta   90.00
_cell.angle_gamma   90.00
#
_symmetry.space_group_name_H-M   'P 1'
#
loop_
_entity.id
_entity.type
_entity.pdbx_description
1 polymer ?
#
loop_
_entity_poly.entity_id
_entity_poly.type
_entity_poly.pdbx_seq_one_letter_code
_entity_poly.pdbx_strand_id
1 'polypeptide(L)'
;FYPMTLPWQVHPDRDQEWFEKETKNMSRRQIAQELECNFNMSGETVFHPEQMQVIYENVKDPKHKTGFDRNYWIWKEYSPEIPYLLSADVARGDGRDYSVFHVFDTLNMEIVAEYQGKVAPDIFSGIIRSAASEYGDCMVVVENNTVGFSVLTKLKDMGCPNIYHSIKSTHEYVDEVTAESVSNSVPGFTTTQRTRPLIVAKLEEFVRNGLIKINSSRLYSEMKTFVWNNGRAESMRSYNDDLIMACAVACWVRDTALAANQRDADYAKAFIGSITKSTNSLDTRIKGMVGTEKLQMNDAMNKHHKTATDFPWLFK
;
A
#
# COMPACT_ATOMS: atom_id res chain seq x y z
N PHE A 1 -27.83 8.79 -17.07
CA PHE A 1 -28.69 7.81 -16.41
C PHE A 1 -28.57 7.98 -14.91
N TYR A 2 -29.70 8.16 -14.22
CA TYR A 2 -29.73 8.13 -12.77
C TYR A 2 -29.97 6.68 -12.34
N PRO A 3 -29.14 6.06 -11.50
CA PRO A 3 -29.40 4.72 -10.98
C PRO A 3 -30.63 4.78 -10.08
N MET A 4 -31.59 3.89 -10.31
CA MET A 4 -32.77 3.76 -9.51
C MET A 4 -32.74 2.40 -8.82
N THR A 5 -32.83 2.39 -7.50
CA THR A 5 -32.90 1.17 -6.69
C THR A 5 -34.36 0.93 -6.31
N LEU A 6 -34.89 -0.23 -6.64
CA LEU A 6 -36.25 -0.62 -6.38
C LEU A 6 -36.32 -1.86 -5.47
N PRO A 7 -36.11 -1.71 -4.16
CA PRO A 7 -36.22 -2.82 -3.22
C PRO A 7 -37.69 -3.30 -3.13
N TRP A 8 -37.87 -4.48 -2.56
CA TRP A 8 -39.20 -5.13 -2.52
C TRP A 8 -40.30 -4.26 -1.87
N GLN A 9 -39.94 -3.38 -0.94
CA GLN A 9 -40.87 -2.47 -0.26
C GLN A 9 -41.54 -1.44 -1.18
N VAL A 10 -40.95 -1.21 -2.36
CA VAL A 10 -41.52 -0.25 -3.34
C VAL A 10 -42.69 -0.86 -4.09
N HIS A 11 -42.84 -2.19 -4.08
CA HIS A 11 -43.91 -2.87 -4.78
C HIS A 11 -45.24 -2.85 -3.96
N PRO A 12 -46.34 -2.36 -4.51
CA PRO A 12 -47.58 -2.13 -3.73
C PRO A 12 -48.21 -3.42 -3.18
N ASP A 13 -47.95 -4.58 -3.80
CA ASP A 13 -48.53 -5.85 -3.38
C ASP A 13 -47.60 -6.71 -2.52
N ARG A 14 -46.47 -6.13 -2.05
CA ARG A 14 -45.50 -6.83 -1.23
C ARG A 14 -45.45 -6.22 0.15
N ASP A 15 -46.08 -6.89 1.10
CA ASP A 15 -46.06 -6.54 2.52
C ASP A 15 -45.07 -7.39 3.32
N GLN A 16 -45.02 -7.19 4.62
CA GLN A 16 -44.13 -7.92 5.52
C GLN A 16 -44.45 -9.42 5.56
N GLU A 17 -45.74 -9.80 5.44
CA GLU A 17 -46.17 -11.20 5.42
C GLU A 17 -45.70 -11.90 4.15
N TRP A 18 -45.79 -11.22 3.01
CA TRP A 18 -45.18 -11.67 1.76
C TRP A 18 -43.68 -11.88 1.90
N PHE A 19 -42.97 -10.92 2.50
CA PHE A 19 -41.51 -10.99 2.70
C PHE A 19 -41.12 -12.18 3.56
N GLU A 20 -41.77 -12.39 4.69
CA GLU A 20 -41.50 -13.52 5.59
C GLU A 20 -41.74 -14.87 4.94
N LYS A 21 -42.80 -14.97 4.11
CA LYS A 21 -43.16 -16.18 3.37
C LYS A 21 -42.13 -16.46 2.26
N GLU A 22 -41.73 -15.45 1.48
CA GLU A 22 -40.83 -15.60 0.34
C GLU A 22 -39.40 -15.90 0.83
N THR A 23 -38.97 -15.26 1.92
CA THR A 23 -37.60 -15.40 2.46
C THR A 23 -37.38 -16.66 3.26
N LYS A 24 -38.43 -17.45 3.57
CA LYS A 24 -38.37 -18.64 4.43
C LYS A 24 -37.33 -19.67 4.00
N ASN A 25 -37.09 -19.80 2.70
CA ASN A 25 -36.14 -20.74 2.11
C ASN A 25 -34.95 -20.04 1.42
N MET A 26 -34.82 -18.71 1.55
CA MET A 26 -33.75 -17.94 0.95
C MET A 26 -32.63 -17.75 1.94
N SER A 27 -31.38 -17.81 1.47
CA SER A 27 -30.23 -17.37 2.26
C SER A 27 -30.26 -15.85 2.44
N ARG A 28 -29.64 -15.35 3.51
CA ARG A 28 -29.48 -13.90 3.72
C ARG A 28 -28.92 -13.18 2.50
N ARG A 29 -28.02 -13.84 1.78
CA ARG A 29 -27.41 -13.36 0.54
C ARG A 29 -28.45 -13.16 -0.56
N GLN A 30 -29.29 -14.16 -0.80
CA GLN A 30 -30.35 -14.09 -1.81
C GLN A 30 -31.38 -12.99 -1.48
N ILE A 31 -31.76 -12.88 -0.21
CA ILE A 31 -32.66 -11.81 0.27
C ILE A 31 -32.07 -10.43 -0.07
N ALA A 32 -30.80 -10.20 0.29
CA ALA A 32 -30.11 -8.94 0.05
C ALA A 32 -30.02 -8.61 -1.46
N GLN A 33 -29.68 -9.58 -2.29
CA GLN A 33 -29.53 -9.38 -3.73
C GLN A 33 -30.86 -9.19 -4.46
N GLU A 34 -31.81 -10.10 -4.22
CA GLU A 34 -33.02 -10.19 -5.05
C GLU A 34 -34.15 -9.29 -4.54
N LEU A 35 -34.20 -9.05 -3.22
CA LEU A 35 -35.30 -8.31 -2.61
C LEU A 35 -34.87 -6.91 -2.14
N GLU A 36 -33.72 -6.78 -1.53
CA GLU A 36 -33.23 -5.51 -0.97
C GLU A 36 -32.37 -4.71 -1.97
N CYS A 37 -32.08 -5.25 -3.15
CA CYS A 37 -31.19 -4.68 -4.14
C CYS A 37 -29.80 -4.35 -3.56
N ASN A 38 -29.38 -5.08 -2.53
CA ASN A 38 -28.10 -4.91 -1.86
C ASN A 38 -27.09 -5.90 -2.43
N PHE A 39 -26.45 -5.51 -3.51
CA PHE A 39 -25.45 -6.33 -4.18
C PHE A 39 -24.12 -6.44 -3.39
N ASN A 40 -23.93 -5.63 -2.34
CA ASN A 40 -22.75 -5.72 -1.47
C ASN A 40 -22.73 -6.99 -0.59
N MET A 41 -23.86 -7.68 -0.45
CA MET A 41 -23.96 -8.98 0.24
C MET A 41 -23.84 -10.18 -0.70
N SER A 42 -23.52 -9.98 -1.98
CA SER A 42 -23.13 -11.07 -2.85
C SER A 42 -21.79 -11.59 -2.35
N GLY A 43 -21.69 -12.82 -1.88
CA GLY A 43 -20.45 -13.41 -1.35
C GLY A 43 -19.31 -13.58 -2.39
N GLU A 44 -19.33 -12.79 -3.43
CA GLU A 44 -18.33 -12.62 -4.48
C GLU A 44 -17.47 -11.37 -4.27
N THR A 45 -17.83 -10.47 -3.33
CA THR A 45 -17.01 -9.30 -3.03
C THR A 45 -15.71 -9.73 -2.34
N VAL A 46 -14.59 -9.11 -2.73
CA VAL A 46 -13.28 -9.38 -2.13
C VAL A 46 -13.27 -8.94 -0.65
N PHE A 47 -13.93 -7.83 -0.35
CA PHE A 47 -14.03 -7.28 1.01
C PHE A 47 -15.35 -7.67 1.65
N HIS A 48 -15.30 -8.16 2.88
CA HIS A 48 -16.49 -8.61 3.60
C HIS A 48 -17.41 -7.42 3.95
N PRO A 49 -18.76 -7.58 3.86
CA PRO A 49 -19.71 -6.49 4.13
C PRO A 49 -19.55 -5.80 5.48
N GLU A 50 -19.21 -6.54 6.54
CA GLU A 50 -18.99 -5.96 7.88
C GLU A 50 -17.79 -5.00 7.90
N GLN A 51 -16.71 -5.35 7.21
CA GLN A 51 -15.54 -4.48 7.07
C GLN A 51 -15.85 -3.25 6.23
N MET A 52 -16.63 -3.44 5.17
CA MET A 52 -17.09 -2.33 4.32
C MET A 52 -17.96 -1.34 5.09
N GLN A 53 -18.77 -1.82 6.05
CA GLN A 53 -19.54 -0.95 6.94
C GLN A 53 -18.63 -0.10 7.83
N VAL A 54 -17.60 -0.70 8.44
CA VAL A 54 -16.61 0.01 9.26
C VAL A 54 -15.85 1.05 8.42
N ILE A 55 -15.47 0.72 7.19
CA ILE A 55 -14.83 1.68 6.27
C ILE A 55 -15.77 2.84 5.97
N TYR A 56 -17.05 2.56 5.67
CA TYR A 56 -18.06 3.58 5.37
C TYR A 56 -18.20 4.60 6.50
N GLU A 57 -18.22 4.15 7.74
CA GLU A 57 -18.31 5.01 8.93
C GLU A 57 -17.06 5.89 9.12
N ASN A 58 -15.92 5.47 8.59
CA ASN A 58 -14.66 6.21 8.63
C ASN A 58 -14.44 7.15 7.45
N VAL A 59 -15.24 7.04 6.37
CA VAL A 59 -15.16 7.94 5.22
C VAL A 59 -15.42 9.39 5.64
N LYS A 60 -14.55 10.28 5.21
CA LYS A 60 -14.61 11.71 5.56
C LYS A 60 -14.38 12.59 4.34
N ASP A 61 -15.01 13.74 4.34
CA ASP A 61 -14.65 14.76 3.37
C ASP A 61 -13.20 15.23 3.57
N PRO A 62 -12.43 15.40 2.48
CA PRO A 62 -11.08 15.95 2.58
C PRO A 62 -11.11 17.41 3.05
N LYS A 63 -10.08 17.80 3.81
CA LYS A 63 -9.91 19.19 4.23
C LYS A 63 -9.73 20.14 3.03
N HIS A 64 -8.95 19.66 2.05
CA HIS A 64 -8.66 20.42 0.84
C HIS A 64 -8.91 19.57 -0.40
N LYS A 65 -9.50 20.18 -1.42
CA LYS A 65 -9.66 19.62 -2.76
C LYS A 65 -8.97 20.59 -3.72
N THR A 66 -7.80 20.21 -4.20
CA THR A 66 -6.93 21.03 -5.05
C THR A 66 -6.69 20.36 -6.41
N GLY A 67 -5.84 20.97 -7.23
CA GLY A 67 -5.54 20.48 -8.57
C GLY A 67 -6.64 20.82 -9.59
N PHE A 68 -6.38 20.43 -10.84
CA PHE A 68 -7.35 20.57 -11.93
C PHE A 68 -8.59 19.71 -11.61
N ASP A 69 -9.77 20.26 -11.79
CA ASP A 69 -11.05 19.62 -11.43
C ASP A 69 -11.17 19.18 -9.96
N ARG A 70 -10.38 19.74 -9.04
CA ARG A 70 -10.36 19.37 -7.63
C ARG A 70 -10.12 17.86 -7.41
N ASN A 71 -9.28 17.29 -8.20
CA ASN A 71 -9.02 15.86 -8.25
C ASN A 71 -7.95 15.37 -7.25
N TYR A 72 -7.19 16.29 -6.62
CA TYR A 72 -6.26 16.01 -5.55
C TYR A 72 -6.91 16.36 -4.19
N TRP A 73 -7.14 15.32 -3.38
CA TRP A 73 -7.82 15.38 -2.09
C TRP A 73 -6.83 15.21 -0.96
N ILE A 74 -6.88 16.07 0.04
CA ILE A 74 -5.96 16.10 1.18
C ILE A 74 -6.79 16.06 2.46
N TRP A 75 -6.55 15.04 3.30
CA TRP A 75 -7.15 14.90 4.65
C TRP A 75 -6.20 15.39 5.74
N LYS A 76 -4.89 15.16 5.56
CA LYS A 76 -3.85 15.61 6.49
C LYS A 76 -2.67 16.21 5.73
N GLU A 77 -2.15 17.28 6.26
CA GLU A 77 -0.95 17.94 5.79
C GLU A 77 0.30 17.18 6.27
N TYR A 78 1.44 17.49 5.68
CA TYR A 78 2.73 16.93 6.04
C TYR A 78 3.09 17.21 7.51
N SER A 79 3.66 16.21 8.18
CA SER A 79 4.30 16.33 9.48
C SER A 79 5.69 15.70 9.43
N PRO A 80 6.76 16.40 9.87
CA PRO A 80 8.14 15.91 9.73
C PRO A 80 8.44 14.65 10.58
N GLU A 81 7.58 14.34 11.54
CA GLU A 81 7.74 13.17 12.42
C GLU A 81 7.15 11.88 11.84
N ILE A 82 6.42 12.00 10.72
CA ILE A 82 5.70 10.88 10.10
C ILE A 82 6.41 10.49 8.79
N PRO A 83 6.82 9.25 8.63
CA PRO A 83 7.27 8.75 7.34
C PRO A 83 6.07 8.50 6.42
N TYR A 84 6.20 8.94 5.17
CA TYR A 84 5.14 8.82 4.17
C TYR A 84 5.55 7.91 3.02
N LEU A 85 4.54 7.30 2.39
CA LEU A 85 4.66 6.47 1.20
C LEU A 85 3.63 6.94 0.17
N LEU A 86 4.07 7.26 -1.04
CA LEU A 86 3.18 7.53 -2.18
C LEU A 86 3.16 6.30 -3.08
N SER A 87 1.98 5.74 -3.31
CA SER A 87 1.77 4.61 -4.22
C SER A 87 0.86 5.00 -5.36
N ALA A 88 1.28 4.75 -6.60
CA ALA A 88 0.60 5.19 -7.80
C ALA A 88 0.36 4.05 -8.80
N ASP A 89 -0.83 4.06 -9.40
CA ASP A 89 -1.20 3.31 -10.59
C ASP A 89 -1.38 4.27 -11.77
N VAL A 90 -0.89 3.88 -12.94
CA VAL A 90 -0.74 4.78 -14.09
C VAL A 90 -1.56 4.33 -15.28
N ALA A 91 -2.52 5.15 -15.68
CA ALA A 91 -3.26 5.01 -16.93
C ALA A 91 -2.67 5.85 -18.06
N ARG A 92 -3.05 5.53 -19.31
CA ARG A 92 -2.63 6.29 -20.48
C ARG A 92 -3.22 7.69 -20.58
N GLY A 93 -4.31 7.94 -19.87
CA GLY A 93 -5.01 9.23 -19.85
C GLY A 93 -6.07 9.43 -20.95
N ASP A 94 -6.06 8.59 -21.98
CA ASP A 94 -7.00 8.62 -23.11
C ASP A 94 -8.11 7.55 -23.03
N GLY A 95 -8.04 6.68 -22.02
CA GLY A 95 -8.91 5.52 -21.83
C GLY A 95 -10.01 5.73 -20.77
N ARG A 96 -10.52 4.62 -20.26
CA ARG A 96 -11.50 4.56 -19.18
C ARG A 96 -10.83 4.68 -17.81
N ASP A 97 -9.61 4.15 -17.69
CA ASP A 97 -8.87 4.04 -16.46
C ASP A 97 -8.32 5.40 -16.01
N TYR A 98 -8.11 5.55 -14.72
CA TYR A 98 -7.58 6.76 -14.13
C TYR A 98 -6.12 6.58 -13.73
N SER A 99 -5.31 7.62 -13.89
CA SER A 99 -4.06 7.73 -13.15
C SER A 99 -4.37 8.15 -11.72
N VAL A 100 -3.90 7.37 -10.75
CA VAL A 100 -4.23 7.55 -9.35
C VAL A 100 -3.00 7.44 -8.47
N PHE A 101 -3.02 8.09 -7.32
CA PHE A 101 -2.11 7.77 -6.24
C PHE A 101 -2.77 7.98 -4.87
N HIS A 102 -2.23 7.29 -3.88
CA HIS A 102 -2.46 7.54 -2.46
C HIS A 102 -1.17 7.94 -1.78
N VAL A 103 -1.25 8.86 -0.82
CA VAL A 103 -0.19 9.12 0.14
C VAL A 103 -0.61 8.54 1.48
N PHE A 104 0.25 7.70 2.05
CA PHE A 104 0.03 7.03 3.32
C PHE A 104 0.93 7.59 4.42
N ASP A 105 0.36 7.87 5.58
CA ASP A 105 1.05 7.84 6.85
C ASP A 105 1.39 6.37 7.16
N THR A 106 2.66 5.99 7.11
CA THR A 106 3.07 4.58 7.25
C THR A 106 3.08 4.09 8.70
N LEU A 107 3.02 4.98 9.69
CA LEU A 107 2.90 4.59 11.09
C LEU A 107 1.50 4.08 11.41
N ASN A 108 0.48 4.77 10.90
CA ASN A 108 -0.92 4.46 11.17
C ASN A 108 -1.62 3.76 10.00
N MET A 109 -0.92 3.56 8.88
CA MET A 109 -1.51 3.10 7.60
C MET A 109 -2.78 3.87 7.24
N GLU A 110 -2.71 5.19 7.36
CA GLU A 110 -3.83 6.08 7.02
C GLU A 110 -3.58 6.77 5.67
N ILE A 111 -4.59 6.76 4.80
CA ILE A 111 -4.57 7.53 3.56
C ILE A 111 -4.76 9.00 3.92
N VAL A 112 -3.71 9.81 3.74
CA VAL A 112 -3.68 11.23 4.08
C VAL A 112 -3.92 12.14 2.88
N ALA A 113 -3.62 11.63 1.66
CA ALA A 113 -3.96 12.31 0.42
C ALA A 113 -4.23 11.31 -0.71
N GLU A 114 -5.01 11.72 -1.70
CA GLU A 114 -5.42 10.91 -2.84
C GLU A 114 -5.56 11.78 -4.08
N TYR A 115 -5.08 11.28 -5.20
CA TYR A 115 -5.30 11.84 -6.53
C TYR A 115 -6.02 10.83 -7.42
N GLN A 116 -6.96 11.32 -8.23
CA GLN A 116 -7.59 10.52 -9.27
C GLN A 116 -7.91 11.42 -10.47
N GLY A 117 -7.29 11.17 -11.60
CA GLY A 117 -7.49 12.01 -12.79
C GLY A 117 -7.14 11.32 -14.09
N LYS A 118 -7.65 11.88 -15.20
CA LYS A 118 -7.30 11.43 -16.56
C LYS A 118 -6.33 12.45 -17.15
N VAL A 119 -5.06 12.16 -17.03
CA VAL A 119 -3.97 13.01 -17.50
C VAL A 119 -2.93 12.19 -18.24
N ALA A 120 -2.18 12.84 -19.12
CA ALA A 120 -1.07 12.21 -19.80
C ALA A 120 0.04 11.79 -18.80
N PRO A 121 0.77 10.69 -19.04
CA PRO A 121 1.76 10.17 -18.11
C PRO A 121 2.88 11.16 -17.72
N ASP A 122 3.29 12.01 -18.64
CA ASP A 122 4.30 13.06 -18.39
C ASP A 122 3.79 14.14 -17.43
N ILE A 123 2.53 14.56 -17.57
CA ILE A 123 1.86 15.48 -16.63
C ILE A 123 1.70 14.81 -15.27
N PHE A 124 1.29 13.54 -15.26
CA PHE A 124 1.12 12.78 -14.02
C PHE A 124 2.43 12.64 -13.23
N SER A 125 3.57 12.48 -13.93
CA SER A 125 4.90 12.49 -13.31
C SER A 125 5.16 13.78 -12.52
N GLY A 126 4.79 14.94 -13.09
CA GLY A 126 4.89 16.23 -12.40
C GLY A 126 4.02 16.31 -11.16
N ILE A 127 2.80 15.79 -11.23
CA ILE A 127 1.86 15.76 -10.10
C ILE A 127 2.40 14.86 -8.97
N ILE A 128 2.89 13.66 -9.31
CA ILE A 128 3.54 12.75 -8.35
C ILE A 128 4.74 13.42 -7.70
N ARG A 129 5.63 14.05 -8.50
CA ARG A 129 6.83 14.72 -7.97
C ARG A 129 6.47 15.84 -7.01
N SER A 130 5.45 16.64 -7.34
CA SER A 130 4.95 17.72 -6.47
C SER A 130 4.39 17.17 -5.17
N ALA A 131 3.53 16.16 -5.24
CA ALA A 131 2.96 15.53 -4.05
C ALA A 131 4.03 14.86 -3.18
N ALA A 132 4.99 14.16 -3.78
CA ALA A 132 6.10 13.57 -3.03
C ALA A 132 6.92 14.62 -2.28
N SER A 133 7.19 15.76 -2.92
CA SER A 133 7.88 16.89 -2.29
C SER A 133 7.07 17.52 -1.15
N GLU A 134 5.75 17.67 -1.34
CA GLU A 134 4.83 18.17 -0.32
C GLU A 134 4.85 17.30 0.95
N TYR A 135 5.04 15.99 0.79
CA TYR A 135 5.15 15.03 1.90
C TYR A 135 6.61 14.65 2.24
N GLY A 136 7.54 15.62 2.18
CA GLY A 136 8.90 15.49 2.66
C GLY A 136 9.80 14.59 1.80
N ASP A 137 9.61 14.65 0.48
CA ASP A 137 10.29 13.76 -0.47
C ASP A 137 10.09 12.27 -0.12
N CYS A 138 8.86 11.89 0.20
CA CYS A 138 8.48 10.56 0.61
C CYS A 138 8.87 9.49 -0.43
N MET A 139 8.87 8.22 -0.01
CA MET A 139 9.09 7.10 -0.93
C MET A 139 7.97 7.05 -1.97
N VAL A 140 8.33 6.96 -3.25
CA VAL A 140 7.42 6.88 -4.39
C VAL A 140 7.46 5.49 -4.99
N VAL A 141 6.32 4.81 -4.98
CA VAL A 141 6.10 3.52 -5.63
C VAL A 141 5.17 3.72 -6.79
N VAL A 142 5.60 3.40 -7.99
CA VAL A 142 4.78 3.43 -9.21
C VAL A 142 4.71 2.04 -9.78
N GLU A 143 3.54 1.58 -10.18
CA GLU A 143 3.41 0.33 -10.94
C GLU A 143 4.16 0.47 -12.27
N ASN A 144 5.14 -0.39 -12.51
CA ASN A 144 6.06 -0.27 -13.65
C ASN A 144 5.60 -1.04 -14.91
N ASN A 145 4.28 -1.15 -15.13
CA ASN A 145 3.75 -1.61 -16.41
C ASN A 145 4.22 -0.69 -17.55
N THR A 146 3.84 -0.99 -18.79
CA THR A 146 4.32 -0.29 -20.01
C THR A 146 4.25 1.24 -19.89
N VAL A 147 3.17 1.78 -19.32
CA VAL A 147 2.95 3.23 -19.15
C VAL A 147 3.67 3.77 -17.92
N GLY A 148 3.62 3.03 -16.82
CA GLY A 148 4.27 3.42 -15.57
C GLY A 148 5.79 3.53 -15.68
N PHE A 149 6.41 2.75 -16.57
CA PHE A 149 7.85 2.88 -16.83
C PHE A 149 8.22 4.27 -17.37
N SER A 150 7.37 4.86 -18.22
CA SER A 150 7.59 6.23 -18.72
C SER A 150 7.51 7.27 -17.62
N VAL A 151 6.57 7.10 -16.68
CA VAL A 151 6.44 7.95 -15.48
C VAL A 151 7.67 7.84 -14.60
N LEU A 152 8.15 6.63 -14.34
CA LEU A 152 9.36 6.39 -13.54
C LEU A 152 10.61 7.02 -14.16
N THR A 153 10.77 6.90 -15.47
CA THR A 153 11.87 7.55 -16.20
C THR A 153 11.81 9.06 -16.00
N LYS A 154 10.63 9.65 -16.19
CA LYS A 154 10.44 11.08 -16.02
C LYS A 154 10.66 11.55 -14.58
N LEU A 155 10.20 10.80 -13.58
CA LEU A 155 10.47 11.08 -12.16
C LEU A 155 11.96 11.08 -11.85
N LYS A 156 12.71 10.13 -12.42
CA LYS A 156 14.17 10.08 -12.31
C LYS A 156 14.82 11.31 -12.93
N ASP A 157 14.41 11.72 -14.15
CA ASP A 157 14.90 12.92 -14.82
C ASP A 157 14.61 14.20 -14.02
N MET A 158 13.49 14.23 -13.30
CA MET A 158 13.10 15.32 -12.40
C MET A 158 13.80 15.28 -11.03
N GLY A 159 14.74 14.34 -10.82
CA GLY A 159 15.47 14.18 -9.57
C GLY A 159 14.61 13.75 -8.39
N CYS A 160 13.63 12.88 -8.59
CA CYS A 160 12.87 12.31 -7.47
C CYS A 160 13.81 11.42 -6.63
N PRO A 161 14.04 11.75 -5.33
CA PRO A 161 15.15 11.14 -4.58
C PRO A 161 14.85 9.70 -4.13
N ASN A 162 13.58 9.39 -3.83
CA ASN A 162 13.19 8.17 -3.15
C ASN A 162 12.22 7.33 -4.00
N ILE A 163 12.72 6.76 -5.11
CA ILE A 163 11.92 5.85 -5.95
C ILE A 163 12.14 4.42 -5.44
N TYR A 164 11.03 3.70 -5.20
CA TYR A 164 11.06 2.28 -4.87
C TYR A 164 11.58 1.44 -6.04
N HIS A 165 12.35 0.40 -5.72
CA HIS A 165 12.86 -0.56 -6.69
C HIS A 165 12.44 -1.97 -6.28
N SER A 166 11.83 -2.70 -7.18
CA SER A 166 11.57 -4.14 -7.00
C SER A 166 12.78 -4.96 -7.44
N ILE A 167 13.03 -6.07 -6.75
CA ILE A 167 14.13 -6.98 -7.09
C ILE A 167 13.60 -7.99 -8.11
N LYS A 168 14.26 -8.12 -9.26
CA LYS A 168 14.02 -9.24 -10.17
C LYS A 168 14.60 -10.51 -9.57
N SER A 169 13.74 -11.31 -8.94
CA SER A 169 14.11 -12.66 -8.58
C SER A 169 13.97 -13.59 -9.80
N THR A 170 15.01 -14.30 -10.15
CA THR A 170 14.97 -15.41 -11.11
C THR A 170 14.40 -16.68 -10.47
N HIS A 171 14.38 -16.74 -9.15
CA HIS A 171 13.82 -17.83 -8.36
C HIS A 171 12.98 -17.26 -7.22
N GLU A 172 11.88 -17.95 -6.95
CA GLU A 172 10.84 -17.67 -5.97
C GLU A 172 11.40 -17.18 -4.61
N TYR A 173 10.77 -16.11 -4.08
CA TYR A 173 10.87 -15.67 -2.68
C TYR A 173 12.30 -15.54 -2.13
N VAL A 174 12.98 -14.42 -2.45
CA VAL A 174 14.22 -14.08 -1.76
C VAL A 174 13.95 -12.99 -0.74
N ASP A 175 13.97 -13.39 0.52
CA ASP A 175 13.95 -12.49 1.69
C ASP A 175 15.34 -11.88 1.98
N GLU A 176 16.37 -12.19 1.19
CA GLU A 176 17.73 -11.70 1.39
C GLU A 176 18.14 -10.70 0.32
N VAL A 177 18.43 -9.48 0.74
CA VAL A 177 19.08 -8.45 -0.07
C VAL A 177 20.56 -8.81 -0.15
N THR A 178 20.96 -9.54 -1.19
CA THR A 178 22.37 -9.78 -1.48
C THR A 178 22.91 -8.71 -2.42
N ALA A 179 24.23 -8.51 -2.43
CA ALA A 179 24.90 -7.54 -3.33
C ALA A 179 24.58 -7.80 -4.83
N GLU A 180 24.30 -9.04 -5.21
CA GLU A 180 23.84 -9.43 -6.55
C GLU A 180 22.40 -8.99 -6.86
N SER A 181 21.53 -8.88 -5.83
CA SER A 181 20.16 -8.44 -6.01
C SER A 181 20.04 -6.96 -6.38
N VAL A 182 20.99 -6.13 -5.96
CA VAL A 182 21.04 -4.69 -6.28
C VAL A 182 21.27 -4.45 -7.78
N SER A 183 22.06 -5.29 -8.44
CA SER A 183 22.30 -5.19 -9.90
C SER A 183 21.08 -5.56 -10.75
N ASN A 184 20.13 -6.29 -10.17
CA ASN A 184 18.90 -6.76 -10.83
C ASN A 184 17.64 -6.00 -10.38
N SER A 185 17.79 -4.85 -9.73
CA SER A 185 16.65 -4.04 -9.29
C SER A 185 16.01 -3.28 -10.45
N VAL A 186 14.68 -3.22 -10.44
CA VAL A 186 13.89 -2.48 -11.44
C VAL A 186 13.12 -1.39 -10.72
N PRO A 187 13.17 -0.13 -11.21
CA PRO A 187 12.40 0.93 -10.60
C PRO A 187 10.89 0.64 -10.65
N GLY A 188 10.21 0.98 -9.55
CA GLY A 188 8.78 0.75 -9.38
C GLY A 188 8.43 -0.67 -8.94
N PHE A 189 7.13 -0.94 -8.85
CA PHE A 189 6.56 -2.23 -8.49
C PHE A 189 6.06 -2.97 -9.73
N THR A 190 6.42 -4.23 -9.89
CA THR A 190 5.99 -5.04 -11.03
C THR A 190 4.75 -5.86 -10.68
N THR A 191 3.60 -5.47 -11.23
CA THR A 191 2.37 -6.27 -11.15
C THR A 191 2.36 -7.33 -12.25
N THR A 192 2.22 -8.58 -11.84
CA THR A 192 2.14 -9.75 -12.70
C THR A 192 0.92 -10.58 -12.34
N GLN A 193 0.62 -11.61 -13.13
CA GLN A 193 -0.43 -12.57 -12.77
C GLN A 193 -0.15 -13.29 -11.43
N ARG A 194 1.12 -13.38 -11.01
CA ARG A 194 1.52 -13.98 -9.73
C ARG A 194 1.46 -12.98 -8.58
N THR A 195 1.92 -11.75 -8.77
CA THR A 195 1.98 -10.75 -7.71
C THR A 195 0.64 -10.09 -7.42
N ARG A 196 -0.23 -9.94 -8.45
CA ARG A 196 -1.56 -9.32 -8.26
C ARG A 196 -2.42 -10.03 -7.19
N PRO A 197 -2.58 -11.37 -7.16
CA PRO A 197 -3.30 -12.03 -6.09
C PRO A 197 -2.70 -11.80 -4.70
N LEU A 198 -1.37 -11.72 -4.60
CA LEU A 198 -0.66 -11.54 -3.34
C LEU A 198 -0.91 -10.14 -2.76
N ILE A 199 -0.80 -9.09 -3.58
CA ILE A 199 -1.05 -7.71 -3.12
C ILE A 199 -2.52 -7.49 -2.77
N VAL A 200 -3.45 -8.10 -3.51
CA VAL A 200 -4.88 -8.05 -3.19
C VAL A 200 -5.17 -8.77 -1.86
N ALA A 201 -4.59 -9.97 -1.67
CA ALA A 201 -4.71 -10.69 -0.40
C ALA A 201 -4.12 -9.89 0.78
N LYS A 202 -3.02 -9.16 0.56
CA LYS A 202 -2.42 -8.28 1.57
C LYS A 202 -3.35 -7.11 1.91
N LEU A 203 -3.95 -6.47 0.92
CA LEU A 203 -4.95 -5.41 1.17
C LEU A 203 -6.17 -5.96 1.92
N GLU A 204 -6.68 -7.13 1.53
CA GLU A 204 -7.80 -7.79 2.22
C GLU A 204 -7.44 -8.07 3.69
N GLU A 205 -6.22 -8.57 3.96
CA GLU A 205 -5.71 -8.79 5.31
C GLU A 205 -5.70 -7.50 6.13
N PHE A 206 -5.22 -6.39 5.56
CA PHE A 206 -5.18 -5.09 6.22
C PHE A 206 -6.58 -4.57 6.55
N VAL A 207 -7.51 -4.73 5.62
CA VAL A 207 -8.92 -4.34 5.79
C VAL A 207 -9.58 -5.22 6.85
N ARG A 208 -9.42 -6.54 6.77
CA ARG A 208 -10.01 -7.51 7.71
C ARG A 208 -9.55 -7.30 9.14
N ASN A 209 -8.27 -6.97 9.32
CA ASN A 209 -7.68 -6.77 10.64
C ASN A 209 -7.78 -5.31 11.13
N GLY A 210 -8.40 -4.40 10.37
CA GLY A 210 -8.51 -2.98 10.72
C GLY A 210 -7.16 -2.26 10.78
N LEU A 211 -6.17 -2.73 10.01
CA LEU A 211 -4.81 -2.20 9.98
C LEU A 211 -4.64 -1.01 9.04
N ILE A 212 -5.64 -0.72 8.22
CA ILE A 212 -5.64 0.41 7.28
C ILE A 212 -6.79 1.35 7.57
N LYS A 213 -6.54 2.64 7.45
CA LYS A 213 -7.52 3.70 7.63
C LYS A 213 -7.83 4.40 6.33
N ILE A 214 -9.03 4.16 5.83
CA ILE A 214 -9.52 4.65 4.55
C ILE A 214 -10.47 5.82 4.80
N ASN A 215 -10.06 7.02 4.36
CA ASN A 215 -10.88 8.24 4.45
C ASN A 215 -11.63 8.51 3.15
N SER A 216 -11.23 7.89 2.03
CA SER A 216 -11.70 8.18 0.68
C SER A 216 -13.03 7.52 0.34
N SER A 217 -14.00 8.33 -0.07
CA SER A 217 -15.27 7.86 -0.65
C SER A 217 -15.09 7.26 -2.05
N ARG A 218 -14.06 7.68 -2.81
CA ARG A 218 -13.75 7.13 -4.14
C ARG A 218 -13.23 5.70 -4.01
N LEU A 219 -12.20 5.48 -3.17
CA LEU A 219 -11.67 4.15 -2.90
C LEU A 219 -12.77 3.23 -2.33
N TYR A 220 -13.57 3.72 -1.37
CA TYR A 220 -14.70 2.96 -0.85
C TYR A 220 -15.67 2.53 -1.96
N SER A 221 -15.95 3.41 -2.94
CA SER A 221 -16.84 3.10 -4.06
C SER A 221 -16.28 2.03 -5.00
N GLU A 222 -14.97 2.03 -5.25
CA GLU A 222 -14.31 0.97 -6.01
C GLU A 222 -14.35 -0.37 -5.24
N MET A 223 -14.06 -0.35 -3.94
CA MET A 223 -14.07 -1.56 -3.09
C MET A 223 -15.43 -2.27 -3.08
N LYS A 224 -16.55 -1.55 -3.18
CA LYS A 224 -17.89 -2.14 -3.25
C LYS A 224 -18.11 -2.99 -4.50
N THR A 225 -17.43 -2.66 -5.58
CA THR A 225 -17.58 -3.30 -6.89
C THR A 225 -16.45 -4.24 -7.25
N PHE A 226 -15.53 -4.47 -6.30
CA PHE A 226 -14.40 -5.35 -6.47
C PHE A 226 -14.75 -6.77 -6.02
N VAL A 227 -14.78 -7.70 -6.97
CA VAL A 227 -15.34 -9.04 -6.80
C VAL A 227 -14.39 -10.14 -7.22
N TRP A 228 -14.63 -11.34 -6.71
CA TRP A 228 -13.99 -12.55 -7.21
C TRP A 228 -14.73 -13.06 -8.45
N ASN A 229 -14.05 -13.06 -9.59
CA ASN A 229 -14.54 -13.65 -10.83
C ASN A 229 -13.59 -14.76 -11.27
N ASN A 230 -14.06 -16.00 -11.28
CA ASN A 230 -13.27 -17.18 -11.65
C ASN A 230 -11.91 -17.27 -10.91
N GLY A 231 -11.89 -16.92 -9.62
CA GLY A 231 -10.69 -16.94 -8.80
C GLY A 231 -9.75 -15.75 -9.00
N ARG A 232 -10.14 -14.76 -9.80
CA ARG A 232 -9.42 -13.50 -9.98
C ARG A 232 -10.20 -12.37 -9.34
N ALA A 233 -9.51 -11.54 -8.56
CA ALA A 233 -10.08 -10.31 -8.03
C ALA A 233 -10.03 -9.21 -9.09
N GLU A 234 -11.19 -8.67 -9.45
CA GLU A 234 -11.34 -7.61 -10.46
C GLU A 234 -12.57 -6.75 -10.20
N SER A 235 -12.60 -5.56 -10.76
CA SER A 235 -13.78 -4.72 -10.70
C SER A 235 -14.90 -5.28 -11.58
N MET A 236 -16.15 -5.07 -11.17
CA MET A 236 -17.32 -5.38 -11.98
C MET A 236 -17.27 -4.62 -13.31
N ARG A 237 -17.94 -5.16 -14.32
CA ARG A 237 -17.97 -4.53 -15.65
C ARG A 237 -18.39 -3.07 -15.58
N SER A 238 -17.64 -2.19 -16.20
CA SER A 238 -17.79 -0.72 -16.24
C SER A 238 -17.38 0.03 -14.96
N TYR A 239 -16.77 -0.66 -14.01
CA TYR A 239 -16.13 -0.06 -12.84
C TYR A 239 -14.61 -0.16 -12.95
N ASN A 240 -13.91 0.64 -12.16
CA ASN A 240 -12.45 0.70 -12.11
C ASN A 240 -11.95 0.09 -10.82
N ASP A 241 -10.67 -0.31 -10.79
CA ASP A 241 -9.94 -0.80 -9.63
C ASP A 241 -8.58 -0.11 -9.44
N ASP A 242 -8.39 1.04 -10.09
CA ASP A 242 -7.12 1.76 -10.09
C ASP A 242 -6.70 2.19 -8.67
N LEU A 243 -7.62 2.79 -7.89
CA LEU A 243 -7.37 3.16 -6.49
C LEU A 243 -7.12 1.95 -5.60
N ILE A 244 -7.83 0.84 -5.84
CA ILE A 244 -7.61 -0.41 -5.10
C ILE A 244 -6.21 -0.94 -5.38
N MET A 245 -5.76 -0.95 -6.63
CA MET A 245 -4.46 -1.46 -7.01
C MET A 245 -3.32 -0.62 -6.42
N ALA A 246 -3.42 0.71 -6.51
CA ALA A 246 -2.47 1.61 -5.86
C ALA A 246 -2.41 1.39 -4.33
N CYS A 247 -3.57 1.19 -3.70
CA CYS A 247 -3.67 0.89 -2.27
C CYS A 247 -3.06 -0.48 -1.91
N ALA A 248 -3.32 -1.52 -2.72
CA ALA A 248 -2.80 -2.87 -2.52
C ALA A 248 -1.26 -2.92 -2.61
N VAL A 249 -0.69 -2.21 -3.58
CA VAL A 249 0.76 -2.06 -3.72
C VAL A 249 1.36 -1.37 -2.49
N ALA A 250 0.72 -0.31 -1.97
CA ALA A 250 1.19 0.36 -0.76
C ALA A 250 1.24 -0.57 0.45
N CYS A 251 0.18 -1.36 0.68
CA CYS A 251 0.12 -2.33 1.78
C CYS A 251 1.24 -3.38 1.67
N TRP A 252 1.49 -3.86 0.46
CA TRP A 252 2.57 -4.82 0.21
C TRP A 252 3.96 -4.24 0.46
N VAL A 253 4.24 -3.06 -0.11
CA VAL A 253 5.55 -2.39 0.02
C VAL A 253 5.82 -2.00 1.46
N ARG A 254 4.81 -1.52 2.17
CA ARG A 254 4.95 -1.19 3.60
C ARG A 254 5.43 -2.40 4.40
N ASP A 255 4.82 -3.56 4.22
CA ASP A 255 5.18 -4.76 4.99
C ASP A 255 6.53 -5.36 4.56
N THR A 256 6.85 -5.32 3.27
CA THR A 256 8.10 -5.91 2.77
C THR A 256 9.30 -4.98 2.96
N ALA A 257 9.21 -3.72 2.56
CA ALA A 257 10.33 -2.77 2.65
C ALA A 257 10.59 -2.28 4.09
N LEU A 258 9.52 -2.00 4.86
CA LEU A 258 9.68 -1.54 6.25
C LEU A 258 10.02 -2.70 7.20
N ALA A 259 9.50 -3.90 6.95
CA ALA A 259 9.87 -5.08 7.73
C ALA A 259 11.36 -5.41 7.57
N ALA A 260 11.94 -5.23 6.38
CA ALA A 260 13.38 -5.39 6.17
C ALA A 260 14.17 -4.36 7.00
N ASN A 261 13.83 -3.07 6.88
CA ASN A 261 14.49 -2.01 7.65
C ASN A 261 14.29 -2.16 9.16
N GLN A 262 13.16 -2.66 9.61
CA GLN A 262 12.88 -2.87 11.02
C GLN A 262 13.61 -4.10 11.57
N ARG A 263 13.70 -5.18 10.77
CA ARG A 263 14.55 -6.33 11.09
C ARG A 263 16.01 -5.91 11.22
N ASP A 264 16.53 -5.12 10.28
CA ASP A 264 17.90 -4.62 10.33
C ASP A 264 18.15 -3.74 11.56
N ALA A 265 17.20 -2.86 11.92
CA ALA A 265 17.25 -2.07 13.14
C ALA A 265 17.17 -2.93 14.42
N ASP A 266 16.33 -3.98 14.42
CA ASP A 266 16.19 -4.91 15.54
C ASP A 266 17.43 -5.81 15.67
N TYR A 267 18.04 -6.26 14.55
CA TYR A 267 19.33 -6.93 14.55
C TYR A 267 20.43 -6.03 15.08
N ALA A 268 20.50 -4.77 14.66
CA ALA A 268 21.47 -3.79 15.15
C ALA A 268 21.28 -3.55 16.66
N LYS A 269 20.06 -3.39 17.15
CA LYS A 269 19.74 -3.26 18.59
C LYS A 269 20.11 -4.51 19.38
N ALA A 270 19.79 -5.71 18.85
CA ALA A 270 20.13 -6.98 19.49
C ALA A 270 21.64 -7.16 19.55
N PHE A 271 22.36 -6.80 18.49
CA PHE A 271 23.83 -6.83 18.44
C PHE A 271 24.44 -5.87 19.45
N ILE A 272 24.00 -4.60 19.50
CA ILE A 272 24.44 -3.61 20.50
C ILE A 272 24.12 -4.10 21.92
N GLY A 273 22.91 -4.67 22.14
CA GLY A 273 22.50 -5.24 23.43
C GLY A 273 23.31 -6.46 23.85
N SER A 274 23.82 -7.26 22.90
CA SER A 274 24.72 -8.38 23.19
C SER A 274 26.12 -7.90 23.58
N ILE A 275 26.63 -6.85 22.95
CA ILE A 275 27.91 -6.21 23.28
C ILE A 275 27.86 -5.61 24.68
N THR A 276 26.78 -4.87 25.02
CA THR A 276 26.64 -4.25 26.35
C THR A 276 26.47 -5.28 27.47
N LYS A 277 25.81 -6.40 27.22
CA LYS A 277 25.73 -7.53 28.18
C LYS A 277 27.08 -8.23 28.36
N SER A 278 27.86 -8.35 27.28
CA SER A 278 29.19 -8.95 27.31
C SER A 278 30.19 -8.10 28.11
N THR A 279 30.13 -6.76 28.00
CA THR A 279 30.99 -5.87 28.78
C THR A 279 30.70 -5.94 30.27
N ASN A 280 29.43 -6.11 30.69
CA ASN A 280 29.11 -6.26 32.13
C ASN A 280 29.54 -7.63 32.71
N SER A 281 29.72 -8.68 31.87
CA SER A 281 30.25 -9.98 32.31
C SER A 281 31.77 -10.05 32.24
N LEU A 282 32.42 -9.17 31.47
CA LEU A 282 33.89 -9.11 31.30
C LEU A 282 34.58 -8.36 32.44
N ASP A 283 33.91 -7.46 33.14
CA ASP A 283 34.50 -6.69 34.26
C ASP A 283 34.91 -7.58 35.46
N THR A 284 34.39 -8.82 35.51
CA THR A 284 34.77 -9.81 36.53
C THR A 284 35.92 -10.74 36.10
N ARG A 285 36.26 -10.80 34.80
CA ARG A 285 37.30 -11.71 34.27
C ARG A 285 38.61 -11.03 33.79
N ILE A 286 38.63 -9.71 33.61
CA ILE A 286 39.78 -8.96 33.04
C ILE A 286 40.84 -8.58 34.10
N LYS A 287 40.81 -9.18 35.28
CA LYS A 287 42.00 -9.03 36.21
C LYS A 287 43.19 -9.91 35.86
N GLY A 288 43.18 -10.63 34.71
CA GLY A 288 44.21 -11.59 34.40
C GLY A 288 44.69 -11.74 32.94
N MET A 289 44.21 -10.97 31.95
CA MET A 289 44.64 -11.16 30.54
C MET A 289 45.21 -9.88 29.91
N VAL A 290 46.46 -9.96 29.52
CA VAL A 290 47.25 -8.90 28.87
C VAL A 290 47.10 -9.02 27.34
N GLY A 291 46.66 -7.94 26.69
CA GLY A 291 47.36 -7.32 25.54
C GLY A 291 46.99 -7.80 24.14
N THR A 292 46.58 -9.02 23.83
CA THR A 292 46.43 -9.51 22.44
C THR A 292 45.00 -9.51 21.89
N GLU A 293 43.99 -9.59 22.73
CA GLU A 293 42.57 -9.57 22.26
C GLU A 293 42.02 -8.18 21.93
N LYS A 294 42.65 -7.10 22.47
CA LYS A 294 42.28 -5.72 22.11
C LYS A 294 42.56 -5.38 20.64
N LEU A 295 43.57 -5.99 20.04
CA LEU A 295 43.90 -5.76 18.62
C LEU A 295 42.92 -6.42 17.66
N GLN A 296 42.36 -7.60 17.99
CA GLN A 296 41.40 -8.29 17.15
C GLN A 296 40.01 -7.67 17.20
N MET A 297 39.59 -7.09 18.33
CA MET A 297 38.33 -6.36 18.45
C MET A 297 38.34 -5.01 17.68
N ASN A 298 39.45 -4.30 17.66
CA ASN A 298 39.59 -3.07 16.89
C ASN A 298 39.58 -3.32 15.38
N ASP A 299 40.15 -4.44 14.91
CA ASP A 299 40.08 -4.81 13.48
C ASP A 299 38.68 -5.25 13.02
N ALA A 300 37.92 -5.91 13.88
CA ALA A 300 36.52 -6.25 13.59
C ALA A 300 35.64 -4.98 13.57
N MET A 301 35.80 -4.05 14.52
CA MET A 301 35.04 -2.78 14.52
C MET A 301 35.43 -1.89 13.33
N ASN A 302 36.71 -1.84 12.94
CA ASN A 302 37.13 -1.08 11.75
C ASN A 302 36.66 -1.68 10.43
N LYS A 303 36.49 -3.01 10.33
CA LYS A 303 35.88 -3.65 9.17
C LYS A 303 34.38 -3.33 9.05
N HIS A 304 33.65 -3.31 10.16
CA HIS A 304 32.23 -2.91 10.14
C HIS A 304 32.02 -1.40 9.91
N HIS A 305 32.96 -0.55 10.39
CA HIS A 305 32.91 0.89 10.12
C HIS A 305 33.13 1.22 8.64
N LYS A 306 33.89 0.42 7.89
CA LYS A 306 34.08 0.59 6.45
C LYS A 306 32.82 0.24 5.68
N THR A 307 32.04 -0.79 6.10
CA THR A 307 30.77 -1.13 5.48
C THR A 307 29.66 -0.12 5.78
N ALA A 308 29.67 0.59 6.91
CA ALA A 308 28.72 1.64 7.23
C ALA A 308 28.94 2.94 6.41
N THR A 309 30.18 3.22 6.01
CA THR A 309 30.51 4.37 5.16
C THR A 309 30.26 4.13 3.66
N ASP A 310 30.12 2.87 3.23
CA ASP A 310 29.84 2.54 1.84
C ASP A 310 28.35 2.68 1.46
N PHE A 311 27.46 2.96 2.42
CA PHE A 311 26.04 3.19 2.20
C PHE A 311 25.55 4.50 2.84
N PRO A 312 25.99 5.68 2.34
CA PRO A 312 25.65 6.97 2.94
C PRO A 312 24.14 7.32 2.86
N TRP A 313 23.35 6.58 2.08
CA TRP A 313 21.91 6.75 1.95
C TRP A 313 21.09 6.05 3.04
N LEU A 314 21.72 5.17 3.83
CA LEU A 314 21.07 4.40 4.91
C LEU A 314 20.99 5.18 6.24
N PHE A 315 21.69 6.34 6.33
CA PHE A 315 21.85 7.12 7.55
C PHE A 315 21.59 8.64 7.38
N LYS A 316 20.83 9.00 6.33
CA LYS A 316 20.31 10.37 6.18
C LYS A 316 18.84 10.44 6.40
#